data_6e026ae846b7d79cc5db0220f073fd35
#
_entry.id   6e026ae846b7d79cc5db0220f073fd35
#
_cell.length_a   1.000
_cell.length_b   1.000
_cell.length_c   1.000
_cell.angle_alpha   90.00
_cell.angle_beta   90.00
_cell.angle_gamma   90.00
#
_symmetry.space_group_name_H-M   'P 1'
#
loop_
_entity.id
_entity.type
_entity.pdbx_description
1 polymer ?
#
loop_
_entity_poly.entity_id
_entity_poly.type
_entity_poly.pdbx_seq_one_letter_code
_entity_poly.pdbx_strand_id
1 'polypeptide(L)'
;MRAIIERTVKGASRALFCSVFFVQACQGPVETVEVINWNTYHFFDHKAKLEEATTWLAEEGPDLLALQEVLHINEAGLKELALTWGHDHAVMHKEHGYPVALTSSAPIEVVERRVKGSHHGYLHARTHGIDVFVVHFWPNDVGEAVRIAEMAEALVEEGHPVLVLGDFNGKIRCDEPYLLERGFGEERDGEMYFDYRLTDAFLERGFVELVSEHSPDDHYTFGAPALIPRWAKTMEEVRERRRRIDFAFASPELAAGCLSAHVDTNDERVGQYSDHYPVLCTLEAMDSLEETQ
;
A
#
# COMPACT_ATOMS: atom_id res chain seq x y z
N MET A 1 76.47 58.44 -18.57
CA MET A 1 75.43 58.21 -17.62
C MET A 1 74.67 56.96 -18.03
N ARG A 2 74.59 55.94 -17.15
CA ARG A 2 74.27 54.55 -17.40
C ARG A 2 72.82 54.34 -17.72
N ALA A 3 72.46 53.70 -18.86
CA ALA A 3 71.11 53.20 -19.17
C ALA A 3 70.96 51.76 -18.60
N ILE A 4 69.90 51.52 -17.85
CA ILE A 4 69.51 50.21 -17.33
C ILE A 4 68.54 49.59 -18.29
N ILE A 5 68.91 48.40 -18.78
CA ILE A 5 68.04 47.59 -19.64
C ILE A 5 67.16 46.70 -18.78
N GLU A 6 65.89 46.86 -18.79
CA GLU A 6 64.91 45.92 -18.21
C GLU A 6 64.60 44.80 -19.22
N ARG A 7 64.88 43.56 -18.77
CA ARG A 7 64.47 42.36 -19.51
C ARG A 7 63.08 41.91 -19.00
N THR A 8 62.10 41.99 -19.84
CA THR A 8 60.77 41.43 -19.63
C THR A 8 60.80 39.94 -19.90
N VAL A 9 60.57 39.12 -18.88
CA VAL A 9 60.37 37.67 -19.01
C VAL A 9 58.89 37.39 -19.21
N LYS A 10 58.49 36.94 -20.39
CA LYS A 10 57.14 36.44 -20.69
C LYS A 10 57.01 35.01 -20.17
N GLY A 11 56.39 34.86 -19.01
CA GLY A 11 55.92 33.55 -18.52
C GLY A 11 54.63 33.16 -19.18
N ALA A 12 54.65 32.11 -20.01
CA ALA A 12 53.45 31.49 -20.56
C ALA A 12 52.85 30.52 -19.54
N SER A 13 51.79 30.93 -18.87
CA SER A 13 50.97 30.06 -18.02
C SER A 13 50.09 29.19 -18.91
N ARG A 14 50.39 27.89 -19.02
CA ARG A 14 49.48 26.90 -19.61
C ARG A 14 48.46 26.51 -18.56
N ALA A 15 47.26 27.04 -18.69
CA ALA A 15 46.07 26.57 -17.95
C ALA A 15 45.69 25.20 -18.51
N LEU A 16 45.87 24.17 -17.68
CA LEU A 16 45.35 22.82 -17.96
C LEU A 16 43.85 22.83 -17.70
N PHE A 17 43.03 22.89 -18.73
CA PHE A 17 41.58 22.65 -18.63
C PHE A 17 41.36 21.14 -18.45
N CYS A 18 41.13 20.71 -17.21
CA CYS A 18 40.59 19.37 -16.93
C CYS A 18 39.09 19.41 -17.27
N SER A 19 38.72 18.92 -18.46
CA SER A 19 37.31 18.69 -18.80
C SER A 19 36.85 17.45 -18.02
N VAL A 20 36.09 17.68 -16.93
CA VAL A 20 35.37 16.61 -16.24
C VAL A 20 34.15 16.30 -17.13
N PHE A 21 34.24 15.22 -17.89
CA PHE A 21 33.07 14.64 -18.54
C PHE A 21 32.21 14.00 -17.45
N PHE A 22 31.09 14.66 -17.09
CA PHE A 22 29.99 13.99 -16.42
C PHE A 22 29.41 12.99 -17.42
N VAL A 23 29.73 11.73 -17.23
CA VAL A 23 28.96 10.64 -17.85
C VAL A 23 27.63 10.60 -17.11
N GLN A 24 26.63 11.26 -17.66
CA GLN A 24 25.24 11.08 -17.24
C GLN A 24 24.87 9.67 -17.72
N ALA A 25 24.91 8.69 -16.82
CA ALA A 25 24.36 7.38 -17.09
C ALA A 25 22.88 7.60 -17.42
N CYS A 26 22.47 7.30 -18.65
CA CYS A 26 21.07 7.12 -18.97
C CYS A 26 20.62 5.90 -18.17
N GLN A 27 20.03 6.09 -16.99
CA GLN A 27 19.29 5.03 -16.32
C GLN A 27 18.13 4.69 -17.29
N GLY A 28 18.02 3.41 -17.60
CA GLY A 28 16.86 2.88 -18.32
C GLY A 28 15.58 3.18 -17.51
N PRO A 29 14.38 2.96 -18.08
CA PRO A 29 13.16 3.07 -17.32
C PRO A 29 13.26 2.16 -16.09
N VAL A 30 12.96 2.72 -14.92
CA VAL A 30 12.87 1.95 -13.68
C VAL A 30 11.72 0.96 -13.84
N GLU A 31 11.97 -0.33 -13.64
CA GLU A 31 10.90 -1.32 -13.59
C GLU A 31 10.07 -1.11 -12.32
N THR A 32 8.75 -1.20 -12.42
CA THR A 32 7.82 -0.93 -11.32
C THR A 32 6.95 -2.14 -11.03
N VAL A 33 6.43 -2.18 -9.81
CA VAL A 33 5.37 -3.11 -9.37
C VAL A 33 4.17 -2.27 -8.97
N GLU A 34 3.09 -2.39 -9.72
CA GLU A 34 1.82 -1.72 -9.45
C GLU A 34 1.01 -2.55 -8.46
N VAL A 35 0.72 -1.95 -7.29
CA VAL A 35 0.07 -2.63 -6.17
C VAL A 35 -1.29 -2.01 -5.91
N ILE A 36 -2.32 -2.84 -5.77
CA ILE A 36 -3.65 -2.43 -5.30
C ILE A 36 -4.01 -3.20 -4.04
N ASN A 37 -4.48 -2.50 -3.00
CA ASN A 37 -5.15 -3.07 -1.83
C ASN A 37 -6.61 -2.65 -1.80
N TRP A 38 -7.56 -3.61 -1.71
CA TRP A 38 -8.98 -3.30 -1.76
C TRP A 38 -9.85 -4.25 -0.93
N ASN A 39 -10.55 -3.72 0.06
CA ASN A 39 -11.67 -4.43 0.65
C ASN A 39 -12.85 -4.40 -0.32
N THR A 40 -13.34 -5.56 -0.72
CA THR A 40 -14.26 -5.72 -1.84
C THR A 40 -15.75 -5.73 -1.46
N TYR A 41 -16.07 -5.42 -0.20
CA TYR A 41 -17.47 -5.40 0.27
C TYR A 41 -18.25 -6.65 -0.15
N HIS A 42 -17.99 -7.78 0.54
CA HIS A 42 -18.62 -9.07 0.25
C HIS A 42 -18.41 -9.53 -1.22
N PHE A 43 -17.25 -9.25 -1.76
CA PHE A 43 -16.86 -9.51 -3.15
C PHE A 43 -17.74 -8.77 -4.16
N PHE A 44 -17.60 -7.44 -4.13
CA PHE A 44 -18.30 -6.50 -5.00
C PHE A 44 -19.81 -6.64 -4.92
N ASP A 45 -20.34 -6.38 -3.71
CA ASP A 45 -21.75 -6.48 -3.37
C ASP A 45 -22.38 -7.82 -3.80
N HIS A 46 -21.80 -8.92 -3.25
CA HIS A 46 -22.22 -10.29 -3.59
C HIS A 46 -22.18 -10.58 -5.11
N LYS A 47 -21.17 -10.04 -5.78
CA LYS A 47 -20.91 -10.12 -7.24
C LYS A 47 -21.86 -9.27 -8.12
N ALA A 48 -22.72 -8.44 -7.53
CA ALA A 48 -23.59 -7.56 -8.31
C ALA A 48 -22.82 -6.49 -9.11
N LYS A 49 -21.59 -6.16 -8.65
CA LYS A 49 -20.66 -5.19 -9.26
C LYS A 49 -19.36 -5.82 -9.77
N LEU A 50 -19.34 -7.13 -9.91
CA LEU A 50 -18.12 -7.85 -10.26
C LEU A 50 -17.60 -7.51 -11.66
N GLU A 51 -18.49 -7.39 -12.66
CA GLU A 51 -18.11 -7.11 -14.04
C GLU A 51 -17.49 -5.71 -14.18
N GLU A 52 -18.11 -4.71 -13.55
CA GLU A 52 -17.60 -3.33 -13.55
C GLU A 52 -16.26 -3.23 -12.80
N ALA A 53 -16.15 -3.90 -11.64
CA ALA A 53 -14.93 -3.91 -10.85
C ALA A 53 -13.77 -4.63 -11.56
N THR A 54 -14.02 -5.77 -12.22
CA THR A 54 -13.00 -6.49 -12.99
C THR A 54 -12.56 -5.72 -14.23
N THR A 55 -13.47 -4.97 -14.86
CA THR A 55 -13.13 -4.07 -15.97
C THR A 55 -12.19 -2.96 -15.50
N TRP A 56 -12.49 -2.34 -14.35
CA TRP A 56 -11.64 -1.33 -13.76
C TRP A 56 -10.25 -1.89 -13.40
N LEU A 57 -10.19 -3.08 -12.77
CA LEU A 57 -8.92 -3.74 -12.44
C LEU A 57 -8.07 -4.04 -13.69
N ALA A 58 -8.71 -4.46 -14.79
CA ALA A 58 -8.02 -4.71 -16.04
C ALA A 58 -7.49 -3.42 -16.71
N GLU A 59 -8.14 -2.28 -16.48
CA GLU A 59 -7.69 -0.97 -16.97
C GLU A 59 -6.53 -0.42 -16.12
N GLU A 60 -6.56 -0.60 -14.80
CA GLU A 60 -5.47 -0.21 -13.90
C GLU A 60 -4.22 -1.09 -14.07
N GLY A 61 -4.42 -2.37 -14.40
CA GLY A 61 -3.34 -3.33 -14.69
C GLY A 61 -2.36 -3.55 -13.53
N PRO A 62 -2.83 -3.87 -12.31
CA PRO A 62 -1.93 -4.11 -11.20
C PRO A 62 -1.01 -5.31 -11.45
N ASP A 63 0.18 -5.33 -10.86
CA ASP A 63 1.06 -6.50 -10.78
C ASP A 63 0.75 -7.35 -9.55
N LEU A 64 0.25 -6.70 -8.48
CA LEU A 64 -0.10 -7.30 -7.22
C LEU A 64 -1.42 -6.71 -6.71
N LEU A 65 -2.38 -7.58 -6.39
CA LEU A 65 -3.70 -7.19 -5.89
C LEU A 65 -4.01 -7.94 -4.59
N ALA A 66 -4.08 -7.20 -3.48
CA ALA A 66 -4.52 -7.68 -2.18
C ALA A 66 -6.00 -7.38 -1.98
N LEU A 67 -6.80 -8.40 -1.66
CA LEU A 67 -8.24 -8.31 -1.52
C LEU A 67 -8.71 -8.75 -0.14
N GLN A 68 -9.69 -8.06 0.42
CA GLN A 68 -10.40 -8.47 1.61
C GLN A 68 -11.89 -8.72 1.28
N GLU A 69 -12.56 -9.49 2.11
CA GLU A 69 -13.97 -9.87 1.95
C GLU A 69 -14.29 -10.64 0.66
N VAL A 70 -13.39 -11.50 0.22
CA VAL A 70 -13.53 -12.31 -1.02
C VAL A 70 -14.51 -13.46 -0.80
N LEU A 71 -15.80 -13.12 -0.68
CA LEU A 71 -16.88 -14.07 -0.40
C LEU A 71 -17.44 -14.71 -1.68
N HIS A 72 -18.10 -15.85 -1.53
CA HIS A 72 -18.86 -16.52 -2.60
C HIS A 72 -18.04 -17.00 -3.81
N ILE A 73 -16.73 -17.12 -3.63
CA ILE A 73 -15.81 -17.70 -4.61
C ILE A 73 -14.79 -18.57 -3.87
N ASN A 74 -14.29 -19.62 -4.50
CA ASN A 74 -13.17 -20.40 -4.01
C ASN A 74 -11.87 -20.01 -4.72
N GLU A 75 -10.74 -20.53 -4.25
CA GLU A 75 -9.41 -20.19 -4.80
C GLU A 75 -9.31 -20.49 -6.30
N ALA A 76 -9.88 -21.64 -6.76
CA ALA A 76 -9.88 -21.97 -8.18
C ALA A 76 -10.68 -20.96 -9.03
N GLY A 77 -11.87 -20.58 -8.57
CA GLY A 77 -12.68 -19.56 -9.24
C GLY A 77 -12.04 -18.17 -9.20
N LEU A 78 -11.36 -17.81 -8.10
CA LEU A 78 -10.60 -16.57 -8.04
C LEU A 78 -9.44 -16.56 -9.04
N LYS A 79 -8.75 -17.72 -9.19
CA LYS A 79 -7.67 -17.86 -10.16
C LYS A 79 -8.16 -17.70 -11.60
N GLU A 80 -9.30 -18.29 -11.94
CA GLU A 80 -9.92 -18.11 -13.27
C GLU A 80 -10.31 -16.63 -13.50
N LEU A 81 -10.87 -15.99 -12.49
CA LEU A 81 -11.28 -14.58 -12.57
C LEU A 81 -10.07 -13.65 -12.70
N ALA A 82 -8.98 -13.93 -11.99
CA ALA A 82 -7.76 -13.12 -11.98
C ALA A 82 -7.13 -12.97 -13.37
N LEU A 83 -7.34 -13.93 -14.26
CA LEU A 83 -6.90 -13.84 -15.65
C LEU A 83 -7.52 -12.65 -16.40
N THR A 84 -8.69 -12.15 -15.95
CA THR A 84 -9.37 -11.00 -16.60
C THR A 84 -8.64 -9.68 -16.40
N TRP A 85 -7.84 -9.56 -15.33
CA TRP A 85 -6.97 -8.40 -15.07
C TRP A 85 -5.47 -8.72 -15.19
N GLY A 86 -5.13 -9.83 -15.87
CA GLY A 86 -3.76 -10.16 -16.24
C GLY A 86 -2.96 -10.96 -15.19
N HIS A 87 -3.60 -11.51 -14.16
CA HIS A 87 -2.91 -12.30 -13.14
C HIS A 87 -3.05 -13.81 -13.38
N ASP A 88 -1.91 -14.50 -13.54
CA ASP A 88 -1.84 -15.96 -13.67
C ASP A 88 -1.88 -16.67 -12.31
N HIS A 89 -1.68 -15.96 -11.22
CA HIS A 89 -1.55 -16.50 -9.87
C HIS A 89 -2.57 -15.89 -8.92
N ALA A 90 -3.23 -16.75 -8.12
CA ALA A 90 -4.16 -16.34 -7.09
C ALA A 90 -4.16 -17.32 -5.93
N VAL A 91 -4.19 -16.80 -4.70
CA VAL A 91 -4.26 -17.57 -3.47
C VAL A 91 -5.22 -16.92 -2.47
N MET A 92 -5.92 -17.74 -1.69
CA MET A 92 -6.78 -17.31 -0.59
C MET A 92 -6.29 -17.92 0.72
N HIS A 93 -6.43 -17.22 1.86
CA HIS A 93 -6.06 -17.84 3.13
C HIS A 93 -7.11 -18.86 3.61
N LYS A 94 -8.38 -18.70 3.23
CA LYS A 94 -9.51 -19.60 3.49
C LYS A 94 -10.63 -19.34 2.47
N GLU A 95 -11.64 -20.23 2.44
CA GLU A 95 -12.79 -20.09 1.51
C GLU A 95 -14.12 -19.77 2.22
N HIS A 96 -14.11 -19.57 3.54
CA HIS A 96 -15.30 -19.33 4.34
C HIS A 96 -15.12 -18.15 5.31
N GLY A 97 -16.23 -17.53 5.72
CA GLY A 97 -16.24 -16.32 6.55
C GLY A 97 -15.83 -15.10 5.72
N TYR A 98 -14.87 -14.34 6.21
CA TYR A 98 -14.31 -13.16 5.52
C TYR A 98 -12.88 -13.45 5.03
N PRO A 99 -12.72 -14.03 3.84
CA PRO A 99 -11.42 -14.36 3.30
C PRO A 99 -10.63 -13.12 2.88
N VAL A 100 -9.31 -13.20 3.05
CA VAL A 100 -8.37 -12.36 2.31
C VAL A 100 -7.72 -13.17 1.19
N ALA A 101 -7.31 -12.49 0.13
CA ALA A 101 -6.69 -13.10 -1.04
C ALA A 101 -5.58 -12.22 -1.60
N LEU A 102 -4.67 -12.87 -2.33
CA LEU A 102 -3.63 -12.21 -3.10
C LEU A 102 -3.68 -12.76 -4.52
N THR A 103 -3.66 -11.87 -5.51
CA THR A 103 -3.43 -12.25 -6.91
C THR A 103 -2.22 -11.50 -7.47
N SER A 104 -1.50 -12.09 -8.42
CA SER A 104 -0.25 -11.53 -8.93
C SER A 104 0.02 -11.96 -10.37
N SER A 105 0.68 -11.08 -11.12
CA SER A 105 1.26 -11.37 -12.44
C SER A 105 2.47 -12.30 -12.32
N ALA A 106 3.19 -12.27 -11.19
CA ALA A 106 4.32 -13.15 -10.88
C ALA A 106 3.91 -14.34 -9.99
N PRO A 107 4.71 -15.43 -9.94
CA PRO A 107 4.45 -16.58 -9.08
C PRO A 107 4.29 -16.19 -7.60
N ILE A 108 3.33 -16.82 -6.93
CA ILE A 108 3.06 -16.64 -5.50
C ILE A 108 3.54 -17.89 -4.73
N GLU A 109 4.47 -17.70 -3.80
CA GLU A 109 4.85 -18.68 -2.79
C GLU A 109 4.05 -18.42 -1.51
N VAL A 110 3.20 -19.36 -1.10
CA VAL A 110 2.44 -19.25 0.15
C VAL A 110 3.33 -19.66 1.33
N VAL A 111 3.60 -18.73 2.25
CA VAL A 111 4.37 -18.97 3.46
C VAL A 111 3.45 -19.42 4.61
N GLU A 112 2.36 -18.68 4.86
CA GLU A 112 1.39 -19.04 5.89
C GLU A 112 -0.04 -18.64 5.50
N ARG A 113 -0.99 -19.53 5.78
CA ARG A 113 -2.43 -19.27 5.80
C ARG A 113 -2.93 -19.35 7.23
N ARG A 114 -3.07 -18.23 7.91
CA ARG A 114 -3.55 -18.19 9.29
C ARG A 114 -5.08 -18.18 9.33
N VAL A 115 -5.67 -19.27 9.74
CA VAL A 115 -7.15 -19.44 9.80
C VAL A 115 -7.68 -19.44 11.23
N LYS A 116 -6.85 -19.87 12.19
CA LYS A 116 -7.26 -20.06 13.61
C LYS A 116 -6.47 -19.15 14.54
N GLY A 117 -7.11 -18.74 15.62
CA GLY A 117 -6.47 -17.96 16.69
C GLY A 117 -6.47 -16.44 16.44
N SER A 118 -7.17 -15.97 15.40
CA SER A 118 -7.48 -14.60 15.10
C SER A 118 -8.93 -14.50 14.62
N HIS A 119 -9.49 -13.29 14.53
CA HIS A 119 -10.89 -13.09 14.14
C HIS A 119 -11.10 -13.46 12.66
N HIS A 120 -10.36 -12.80 11.76
CA HIS A 120 -10.48 -13.06 10.31
C HIS A 120 -9.33 -13.92 9.77
N GLY A 121 -8.14 -13.88 10.39
CA GLY A 121 -6.93 -14.51 9.90
C GLY A 121 -6.18 -13.61 8.93
N TYR A 122 -5.08 -14.14 8.37
CA TYR A 122 -4.28 -13.44 7.37
C TYR A 122 -3.63 -14.42 6.40
N LEU A 123 -3.10 -13.88 5.32
CA LEU A 123 -2.24 -14.55 4.36
C LEU A 123 -0.84 -13.93 4.43
N HIS A 124 0.20 -14.76 4.57
CA HIS A 124 1.57 -14.39 4.30
C HIS A 124 2.04 -15.17 3.06
N ALA A 125 2.49 -14.44 2.05
CA ALA A 125 2.98 -14.99 0.79
C ALA A 125 4.16 -14.17 0.27
N ARG A 126 4.94 -14.73 -0.66
CA ARG A 126 6.04 -14.06 -1.33
C ARG A 126 5.76 -13.98 -2.83
N THR A 127 5.91 -12.78 -3.41
CA THR A 127 5.81 -12.53 -4.85
C THR A 127 6.56 -11.25 -5.19
N HIS A 128 7.06 -11.08 -6.42
CA HIS A 128 7.87 -9.92 -6.84
C HIS A 128 9.09 -9.65 -5.94
N GLY A 129 9.65 -10.67 -5.29
CA GLY A 129 10.74 -10.50 -4.32
C GLY A 129 10.31 -9.91 -2.97
N ILE A 130 9.02 -9.68 -2.72
CA ILE A 130 8.45 -9.04 -1.53
C ILE A 130 7.72 -10.07 -0.68
N ASP A 131 7.95 -10.05 0.63
CA ASP A 131 7.11 -10.75 1.63
C ASP A 131 5.84 -9.92 1.87
N VAL A 132 4.67 -10.44 1.47
CA VAL A 132 3.39 -9.73 1.51
C VAL A 132 2.49 -10.34 2.56
N PHE A 133 2.03 -9.52 3.51
CA PHE A 133 0.97 -9.87 4.44
C PHE A 133 -0.33 -9.22 3.99
N VAL A 134 -1.37 -10.03 3.73
CA VAL A 134 -2.71 -9.53 3.47
C VAL A 134 -3.56 -9.75 4.71
N VAL A 135 -4.04 -8.66 5.30
CA VAL A 135 -4.74 -8.65 6.58
C VAL A 135 -6.17 -8.11 6.45
N HIS A 136 -7.02 -8.52 7.37
CA HIS A 136 -8.32 -7.91 7.65
C HIS A 136 -8.53 -7.99 9.15
N PHE A 137 -8.13 -6.94 9.89
CA PHE A 137 -8.26 -6.95 11.34
C PHE A 137 -9.69 -6.69 11.78
N TRP A 138 -10.07 -7.33 12.89
CA TRP A 138 -11.25 -6.90 13.61
C TRP A 138 -10.89 -5.66 14.46
N PRO A 139 -11.79 -4.68 14.64
CA PRO A 139 -11.54 -3.58 15.56
C PRO A 139 -11.12 -4.12 16.94
N ASN A 140 -9.99 -3.67 17.47
CA ASN A 140 -9.35 -4.12 18.71
C ASN A 140 -8.59 -5.47 18.65
N ASP A 141 -8.33 -6.07 17.50
CA ASP A 141 -7.48 -7.27 17.37
C ASP A 141 -5.98 -6.92 17.44
N VAL A 142 -5.63 -6.16 18.49
CA VAL A 142 -4.27 -5.61 18.69
C VAL A 142 -3.23 -6.72 18.81
N GLY A 143 -3.59 -7.84 19.46
CA GLY A 143 -2.67 -8.97 19.61
C GLY A 143 -2.26 -9.60 18.29
N GLU A 144 -3.15 -9.62 17.29
CA GLU A 144 -2.83 -10.11 15.95
C GLU A 144 -1.96 -9.10 15.18
N ALA A 145 -2.28 -7.81 15.29
CA ALA A 145 -1.47 -6.77 14.66
C ALA A 145 -0.04 -6.75 15.18
N VAL A 146 0.15 -6.83 16.51
CA VAL A 146 1.48 -6.90 17.14
C VAL A 146 2.23 -8.15 16.67
N ARG A 147 1.59 -9.31 16.62
CA ARG A 147 2.22 -10.56 16.19
C ARG A 147 2.67 -10.49 14.73
N ILE A 148 1.85 -9.93 13.83
CA ILE A 148 2.22 -9.77 12.42
C ILE A 148 3.35 -8.75 12.29
N ALA A 149 3.31 -7.64 13.03
CA ALA A 149 4.35 -6.63 13.02
C ALA A 149 5.70 -7.18 13.51
N GLU A 150 5.71 -8.05 14.56
CA GLU A 150 6.91 -8.75 15.04
C GLU A 150 7.47 -9.73 13.99
N MET A 151 6.60 -10.46 13.28
CA MET A 151 7.04 -11.35 12.19
C MET A 151 7.61 -10.56 11.01
N ALA A 152 6.97 -9.45 10.66
CA ALA A 152 7.41 -8.56 9.59
C ALA A 152 8.75 -7.90 9.93
N GLU A 153 8.94 -7.45 11.18
CA GLU A 153 10.21 -6.90 11.69
C GLU A 153 11.35 -7.93 11.58
N ALA A 154 11.10 -9.19 11.99
CA ALA A 154 12.09 -10.26 11.89
C ALA A 154 12.51 -10.53 10.43
N LEU A 155 11.58 -10.49 9.47
CA LEU A 155 11.89 -10.62 8.05
C LEU A 155 12.74 -9.45 7.55
N VAL A 156 12.44 -8.22 7.98
CA VAL A 156 13.26 -7.04 7.64
C VAL A 156 14.68 -7.18 8.20
N GLU A 157 14.84 -7.69 9.43
CA GLU A 157 16.15 -7.97 10.04
C GLU A 157 16.95 -9.04 9.25
N GLU A 158 16.26 -9.96 8.58
CA GLU A 158 16.83 -10.96 7.69
C GLU A 158 17.14 -10.42 6.28
N GLY A 159 16.79 -9.15 6.00
CA GLY A 159 17.03 -8.47 4.72
C GLY A 159 15.92 -8.67 3.69
N HIS A 160 14.73 -9.08 4.13
CA HIS A 160 13.57 -9.23 3.24
C HIS A 160 12.77 -7.93 3.17
N PRO A 161 12.41 -7.44 1.97
CA PRO A 161 11.44 -6.37 1.82
C PRO A 161 10.04 -6.88 2.20
N VAL A 162 9.32 -6.10 3.01
CA VAL A 162 8.02 -6.51 3.54
C VAL A 162 6.96 -5.47 3.22
N LEU A 163 5.79 -5.94 2.77
CA LEU A 163 4.59 -5.13 2.52
C LEU A 163 3.40 -5.72 3.28
N VAL A 164 2.74 -4.91 4.10
CA VAL A 164 1.52 -5.30 4.84
C VAL A 164 0.35 -4.50 4.31
N LEU A 165 -0.60 -5.18 3.69
CA LEU A 165 -1.75 -4.60 3.01
C LEU A 165 -3.06 -5.08 3.65
N GLY A 166 -4.04 -4.21 3.79
CA GLY A 166 -5.36 -4.67 4.20
C GLY A 166 -6.26 -3.63 4.84
N ASP A 167 -7.45 -4.12 5.22
CA ASP A 167 -8.38 -3.42 6.09
C ASP A 167 -7.97 -3.65 7.55
N PHE A 168 -7.47 -2.60 8.17
CA PHE A 168 -7.04 -2.62 9.58
C PHE A 168 -8.21 -2.38 10.53
N ASN A 169 -9.35 -1.86 10.03
CA ASN A 169 -10.44 -1.40 10.88
C ASN A 169 -9.97 -0.49 12.03
N GLY A 170 -8.83 0.16 11.83
CA GLY A 170 -8.09 0.99 12.78
C GLY A 170 -8.03 2.45 12.36
N LYS A 171 -7.31 3.24 13.15
CA LYS A 171 -7.03 4.64 12.88
C LYS A 171 -5.51 4.85 12.89
N ILE A 172 -5.04 5.91 12.24
CA ILE A 172 -3.63 6.30 12.26
C ILE A 172 -3.48 7.71 12.83
N ARG A 173 -2.35 7.98 13.52
CA ARG A 173 -2.13 9.25 14.25
C ARG A 173 -2.11 10.49 13.37
N CYS A 174 -1.58 10.38 12.14
CA CYS A 174 -1.54 11.53 11.23
C CYS A 174 -2.93 12.00 10.79
N ASP A 175 -3.96 11.15 10.86
CA ASP A 175 -5.35 11.52 10.57
C ASP A 175 -6.11 12.13 11.77
N GLU A 176 -5.48 12.27 12.94
CA GLU A 176 -6.16 12.77 14.14
C GLU A 176 -6.88 14.11 13.94
N PRO A 177 -6.31 15.13 13.28
CA PRO A 177 -7.01 16.38 13.01
C PRO A 177 -8.31 16.19 12.21
N TYR A 178 -8.26 15.36 11.16
CA TYR A 178 -9.42 15.01 10.33
C TYR A 178 -10.47 14.22 11.12
N LEU A 179 -10.04 13.27 11.96
CA LEU A 179 -10.93 12.46 12.79
C LEU A 179 -11.62 13.31 13.89
N LEU A 180 -10.90 14.27 14.49
CA LEU A 180 -11.44 15.21 15.46
C LEU A 180 -12.53 16.10 14.86
N GLU A 181 -12.26 16.70 13.69
CA GLU A 181 -13.23 17.56 12.98
C GLU A 181 -14.54 16.83 12.69
N ARG A 182 -14.46 15.52 12.46
CA ARG A 182 -15.61 14.66 12.12
C ARG A 182 -16.23 13.92 13.30
N GLY A 183 -15.72 14.11 14.50
CA GLY A 183 -16.27 13.53 15.74
C GLY A 183 -16.08 12.02 15.87
N PHE A 184 -15.02 11.44 15.27
CA PHE A 184 -14.74 10.00 15.35
C PHE A 184 -14.08 9.54 16.65
N GLY A 185 -13.72 10.44 17.56
CA GLY A 185 -13.14 10.08 18.84
C GLY A 185 -14.17 9.58 19.85
N GLU A 186 -13.68 8.92 20.88
CA GLU A 186 -14.44 8.61 22.10
C GLU A 186 -14.10 9.66 23.17
N GLU A 187 -15.12 10.29 23.76
CA GLU A 187 -14.88 11.17 24.89
C GLU A 187 -14.58 10.35 26.15
N ARG A 188 -13.43 10.57 26.76
CA ARG A 188 -13.00 9.98 28.02
C ARG A 188 -12.46 11.06 28.93
N ASP A 189 -13.06 11.25 30.09
CA ASP A 189 -12.64 12.24 31.11
C ASP A 189 -12.52 13.68 30.57
N GLY A 190 -13.31 14.06 29.56
CA GLY A 190 -13.31 15.39 28.94
C GLY A 190 -12.27 15.56 27.80
N GLU A 191 -11.56 14.50 27.46
CA GLU A 191 -10.62 14.47 26.32
C GLU A 191 -11.10 13.48 25.24
N MET A 192 -10.78 13.81 23.98
CA MET A 192 -11.07 12.90 22.86
C MET A 192 -9.98 11.82 22.78
N TYR A 193 -10.40 10.57 22.80
CA TYR A 193 -9.53 9.41 22.73
C TYR A 193 -9.69 8.71 21.37
N PHE A 194 -8.55 8.29 20.81
CA PHE A 194 -8.47 7.45 19.62
C PHE A 194 -7.62 6.22 19.89
N ASP A 195 -8.03 5.07 19.37
CA ASP A 195 -7.25 3.85 19.46
C ASP A 195 -6.39 3.69 18.19
N TYR A 196 -5.07 3.85 18.33
CA TYR A 196 -4.09 3.73 17.25
C TYR A 196 -3.29 2.42 17.33
N ARG A 197 -3.55 1.55 18.31
CA ARG A 197 -2.70 0.39 18.60
C ARG A 197 -2.53 -0.57 17.42
N LEU A 198 -3.49 -0.67 16.49
CA LEU A 198 -3.39 -1.51 15.29
C LEU A 198 -2.32 -0.98 14.32
N THR A 199 -2.25 0.32 14.10
CA THR A 199 -1.27 0.97 13.21
C THR A 199 0.04 1.27 13.92
N ASP A 200 0.00 1.65 15.21
CA ASP A 200 1.19 1.85 16.03
C ASP A 200 2.07 0.60 16.09
N ALA A 201 1.46 -0.60 16.08
CA ALA A 201 2.20 -1.86 16.06
C ALA A 201 3.26 -1.93 14.94
N PHE A 202 2.97 -1.34 13.79
CA PHE A 202 3.88 -1.27 12.63
C PHE A 202 4.76 -0.02 12.67
N LEU A 203 4.19 1.15 12.97
CA LEU A 203 4.93 2.42 13.02
C LEU A 203 6.06 2.39 14.05
N GLU A 204 5.81 1.82 15.25
CA GLU A 204 6.80 1.69 16.31
C GLU A 204 7.99 0.76 15.95
N ARG A 205 7.83 -0.08 14.92
CA ARG A 205 8.85 -0.96 14.35
C ARG A 205 9.51 -0.40 13.09
N GLY A 206 9.23 0.88 12.78
CA GLY A 206 9.86 1.60 11.67
C GLY A 206 9.23 1.34 10.30
N PHE A 207 8.08 0.64 10.21
CA PHE A 207 7.33 0.55 8.97
C PHE A 207 6.75 1.93 8.60
N VAL A 208 6.70 2.21 7.30
CA VAL A 208 6.16 3.44 6.73
C VAL A 208 4.78 3.18 6.15
N GLU A 209 3.78 3.99 6.51
CA GLU A 209 2.48 3.95 5.85
C GLU A 209 2.53 4.81 4.59
N LEU A 210 2.40 4.14 3.44
CA LEU A 210 2.74 4.71 2.14
C LEU A 210 1.81 5.86 1.72
N VAL A 211 0.51 5.77 1.99
CA VAL A 211 -0.43 6.86 1.63
C VAL A 211 -0.16 8.10 2.48
N SER A 212 0.14 7.93 3.77
CA SER A 212 0.50 9.07 4.64
C SER A 212 1.76 9.79 4.17
N GLU A 213 2.72 9.05 3.59
CA GLU A 213 3.97 9.61 3.09
C GLU A 213 3.79 10.33 1.75
N HIS A 214 3.00 9.76 0.82
CA HIS A 214 2.89 10.25 -0.56
C HIS A 214 1.66 11.12 -0.82
N SER A 215 0.55 10.87 -0.12
CA SER A 215 -0.72 11.59 -0.27
C SER A 215 -1.36 11.87 1.08
N PRO A 216 -0.73 12.74 1.91
CA PRO A 216 -1.15 12.98 3.30
C PRO A 216 -2.56 13.55 3.43
N ASP A 217 -3.15 14.06 2.36
CA ASP A 217 -4.52 14.60 2.31
C ASP A 217 -5.58 13.52 1.99
N ASP A 218 -5.18 12.27 1.71
CA ASP A 218 -6.08 11.14 1.46
C ASP A 218 -6.53 10.51 2.78
N HIS A 219 -7.51 11.13 3.44
CA HIS A 219 -7.93 10.78 4.80
C HIS A 219 -9.02 9.71 4.88
N TYR A 220 -9.46 9.13 3.78
CA TYR A 220 -10.50 8.10 3.81
C TYR A 220 -10.36 7.05 2.72
N THR A 221 -10.55 5.81 3.14
CA THR A 221 -10.67 4.62 2.29
C THR A 221 -12.04 3.96 2.46
N PHE A 222 -12.81 4.33 3.48
CA PHE A 222 -14.16 3.84 3.76
C PHE A 222 -15.17 4.97 3.72
N GLY A 223 -16.41 4.62 3.40
CA GLY A 223 -17.52 5.55 3.25
C GLY A 223 -17.76 5.91 1.80
N ALA A 224 -17.95 4.87 0.96
CA ALA A 224 -18.26 5.01 -0.46
C ALA A 224 -19.77 4.87 -0.74
N PRO A 225 -20.25 5.34 -1.91
CA PRO A 225 -21.66 5.28 -2.31
C PRO A 225 -22.30 3.89 -2.28
N ALA A 226 -21.53 2.81 -2.39
CA ALA A 226 -22.02 1.44 -2.27
C ALA A 226 -22.69 1.14 -0.92
N LEU A 227 -22.51 1.98 0.10
CA LEU A 227 -23.28 1.92 1.35
C LEU A 227 -24.77 2.19 1.15
N ILE A 228 -25.19 2.82 0.06
CA ILE A 228 -26.59 3.14 -0.25
C ILE A 228 -27.25 1.98 -1.03
N PRO A 229 -28.46 1.58 -0.70
CA PRO A 229 -29.33 2.07 0.38
C PRO A 229 -29.21 1.27 1.68
N ARG A 230 -28.29 0.31 1.76
CA ARG A 230 -28.26 -0.70 2.82
C ARG A 230 -27.83 -0.14 4.18
N TRP A 231 -26.79 0.70 4.20
CA TRP A 231 -26.20 1.22 5.42
C TRP A 231 -26.27 2.75 5.55
N ALA A 232 -26.54 3.44 4.44
CA ALA A 232 -26.80 4.87 4.37
C ALA A 232 -27.97 5.13 3.42
N LYS A 233 -28.66 6.26 3.58
CA LYS A 233 -29.79 6.66 2.72
C LYS A 233 -29.39 7.76 1.74
N THR A 234 -28.40 8.55 2.10
CA THR A 234 -27.96 9.73 1.35
C THR A 234 -26.44 9.78 1.25
N MET A 235 -25.94 10.52 0.28
CA MET A 235 -24.49 10.79 0.17
C MET A 235 -23.96 11.63 1.35
N GLU A 236 -24.81 12.40 2.01
CA GLU A 236 -24.42 13.13 3.23
C GLU A 236 -24.10 12.15 4.35
N GLU A 237 -24.97 11.18 4.63
CA GLU A 237 -24.74 10.11 5.59
C GLU A 237 -23.51 9.25 5.25
N VAL A 238 -23.22 9.06 3.96
CA VAL A 238 -22.01 8.38 3.49
C VAL A 238 -20.75 9.19 3.84
N ARG A 239 -20.76 10.49 3.51
CA ARG A 239 -19.62 11.39 3.77
C ARG A 239 -19.31 11.56 5.25
N GLU A 240 -20.31 11.51 6.13
CA GLU A 240 -20.15 11.52 7.58
C GLU A 240 -19.38 10.31 8.11
N ARG A 241 -19.35 9.20 7.35
CA ARG A 241 -18.65 7.94 7.70
C ARG A 241 -17.23 7.85 7.16
N ARG A 242 -16.81 8.80 6.32
CA ARG A 242 -15.52 8.77 5.65
C ARG A 242 -14.36 8.83 6.64
N ARG A 243 -13.52 7.81 6.61
CA ARG A 243 -12.27 7.70 7.38
C ARG A 243 -11.34 6.69 6.71
N ARG A 244 -10.06 6.79 6.97
CA ARG A 244 -9.07 5.82 6.49
C ARG A 244 -8.99 4.66 7.47
N ILE A 245 -9.18 3.45 6.96
CA ILE A 245 -9.09 2.19 7.71
C ILE A 245 -8.37 1.10 6.93
N ASP A 246 -8.08 1.33 5.64
CA ASP A 246 -7.25 0.48 4.81
C ASP A 246 -5.87 1.11 4.68
N PHE A 247 -4.81 0.31 4.82
CA PHE A 247 -3.45 0.80 4.89
C PHE A 247 -2.50 -0.07 4.06
N ALA A 248 -1.38 0.55 3.65
CA ALA A 248 -0.24 -0.07 2.99
C ALA A 248 1.04 0.28 3.77
N PHE A 249 1.48 -0.63 4.65
CA PHE A 249 2.72 -0.48 5.41
C PHE A 249 3.86 -1.18 4.71
N ALA A 250 4.94 -0.46 4.41
CA ALA A 250 6.15 -0.99 3.80
C ALA A 250 7.32 -0.95 4.78
N SER A 251 8.24 -1.93 4.65
CA SER A 251 9.55 -1.86 5.29
C SER A 251 10.32 -0.62 4.82
N PRO A 252 11.28 -0.08 5.60
CA PRO A 252 11.95 1.18 5.27
C PRO A 252 12.60 1.19 3.88
N GLU A 253 13.23 0.08 3.49
CA GLU A 253 13.87 -0.04 2.18
C GLU A 253 12.85 -0.04 1.04
N LEU A 254 11.78 -0.83 1.18
CA LEU A 254 10.69 -0.87 0.21
C LEU A 254 9.97 0.48 0.10
N ALA A 255 9.77 1.17 1.23
CA ALA A 255 9.17 2.51 1.26
C ALA A 255 10.05 3.55 0.54
N ALA A 256 11.38 3.44 0.67
CA ALA A 256 12.31 4.33 -0.05
C ALA A 256 12.22 4.17 -1.58
N GLY A 257 11.82 2.99 -2.08
CA GLY A 257 11.53 2.72 -3.49
C GLY A 257 10.07 2.97 -3.88
N CYS A 258 9.24 3.53 -3.02
CA CYS A 258 7.86 3.89 -3.38
C CYS A 258 7.85 5.19 -4.20
N LEU A 259 7.30 5.13 -5.40
CA LEU A 259 7.21 6.27 -6.32
C LEU A 259 5.92 7.06 -6.13
N SER A 260 4.84 6.38 -5.76
CA SER A 260 3.54 6.99 -5.46
C SER A 260 2.67 6.07 -4.60
N ALA A 261 1.84 6.66 -3.75
CA ALA A 261 0.75 5.96 -3.07
C ALA A 261 -0.41 6.92 -2.85
N HIS A 262 -1.63 6.48 -3.17
CA HIS A 262 -2.84 7.30 -3.05
C HIS A 262 -4.09 6.42 -2.94
N VAL A 263 -5.23 7.05 -2.65
CA VAL A 263 -6.56 6.41 -2.64
C VAL A 263 -7.35 6.87 -3.86
N ASP A 264 -7.87 5.94 -4.68
CA ASP A 264 -8.84 6.32 -5.72
C ASP A 264 -10.22 6.53 -5.09
N THR A 265 -10.58 7.79 -4.85
CA THR A 265 -11.84 8.20 -4.21
C THR A 265 -12.95 8.55 -5.19
N ASN A 266 -12.94 7.97 -6.40
CA ASN A 266 -13.95 8.22 -7.42
C ASN A 266 -15.31 7.64 -7.03
N ASP A 267 -16.20 8.51 -6.52
CA ASP A 267 -17.57 8.16 -6.10
C ASP A 267 -18.43 7.59 -7.25
N GLU A 268 -18.18 8.00 -8.49
CA GLU A 268 -18.97 7.60 -9.65
C GLU A 268 -18.51 6.27 -10.27
N ARG A 269 -17.35 5.77 -9.84
CA ARG A 269 -16.74 4.56 -10.36
C ARG A 269 -16.47 3.55 -9.23
N VAL A 270 -15.29 3.51 -8.66
CA VAL A 270 -14.88 2.53 -7.64
C VAL A 270 -15.76 2.56 -6.40
N GLY A 271 -16.24 3.75 -6.02
CA GLY A 271 -17.18 3.92 -4.93
C GLY A 271 -18.56 3.29 -5.14
N GLN A 272 -18.90 2.86 -6.38
CA GLN A 272 -20.11 2.11 -6.68
C GLN A 272 -19.91 0.59 -6.54
N TYR A 273 -18.66 0.11 -6.46
CA TYR A 273 -18.34 -1.32 -6.47
C TYR A 273 -18.10 -1.88 -5.08
N SER A 274 -17.56 -1.05 -4.18
CA SER A 274 -17.31 -1.39 -2.78
C SER A 274 -17.61 -0.19 -1.88
N ASP A 275 -17.92 -0.43 -0.62
CA ASP A 275 -18.01 0.60 0.42
C ASP A 275 -16.63 1.09 0.90
N HIS A 276 -15.55 0.45 0.42
CA HIS A 276 -14.16 0.88 0.51
C HIS A 276 -13.63 1.35 -0.84
N TYR A 277 -12.71 2.32 -0.79
CA TYR A 277 -11.93 2.77 -1.93
C TYR A 277 -10.59 2.03 -1.98
N PRO A 278 -10.09 1.70 -3.19
CA PRO A 278 -8.80 1.04 -3.32
C PRO A 278 -7.64 1.97 -2.97
N VAL A 279 -6.62 1.41 -2.34
CA VAL A 279 -5.30 2.02 -2.15
C VAL A 279 -4.40 1.54 -3.29
N LEU A 280 -3.77 2.47 -4.01
CA LEU A 280 -2.87 2.21 -5.11
C LEU A 280 -1.46 2.65 -4.75
N CYS A 281 -0.46 1.81 -5.03
CA CYS A 281 0.95 2.12 -4.82
C CYS A 281 1.76 1.69 -6.04
N THR A 282 2.74 2.53 -6.45
CA THR A 282 3.75 2.19 -7.44
C THR A 282 5.09 2.05 -6.72
N LEU A 283 5.67 0.85 -6.75
CA LEU A 283 6.95 0.54 -6.12
C LEU A 283 8.02 0.30 -7.20
N GLU A 284 9.27 0.65 -6.93
CA GLU A 284 10.40 0.18 -7.75
C GLU A 284 10.53 -1.34 -7.61
N ALA A 285 10.76 -2.04 -8.73
CA ALA A 285 10.99 -3.47 -8.70
C ALA A 285 12.27 -3.81 -7.93
N MET A 286 12.23 -4.84 -7.09
CA MET A 286 13.32 -5.18 -6.17
C MET A 286 14.63 -5.53 -6.89
N ASP A 287 14.57 -6.16 -8.08
CA ASP A 287 15.76 -6.49 -8.87
C ASP A 287 16.55 -5.25 -9.34
N SER A 288 15.89 -4.07 -9.42
CA SER A 288 16.54 -2.81 -9.80
C SER A 288 17.32 -2.16 -8.63
N LEU A 289 17.03 -2.53 -7.39
CA LEU A 289 17.71 -2.01 -6.19
C LEU A 289 19.06 -2.71 -5.94
N GLU A 290 19.23 -3.99 -6.33
CA GLU A 290 20.49 -4.73 -6.16
C GLU A 290 21.59 -4.25 -7.12
N GLU A 291 21.27 -3.71 -8.29
CA GLU A 291 22.26 -3.21 -9.26
C GLU A 291 22.88 -1.85 -8.88
N THR A 292 22.37 -1.18 -7.84
CA THR A 292 22.78 0.19 -7.46
C THR A 292 23.74 0.21 -6.24
N GLN A 293 24.05 -0.93 -5.60
CA GLN A 293 25.01 -1.08 -4.50
C GLN A 293 26.35 -1.64 -5.01
#